data_072eaccd8c7dd17725331325a881f376
#
_entry.id   072eaccd8c7dd17725331325a881f376
#
_cell.length_a   1.000
_cell.length_b   1.000
_cell.length_c   1.000
_cell.angle_alpha   90.00
_cell.angle_beta   90.00
_cell.angle_gamma   90.00
#
_symmetry.space_group_name_H-M   'P 1'
#
loop_
_entity.id
_entity.type
_entity.pdbx_description
1 polymer ?
#
loop_
_entity_poly.entity_id
_entity_poly.type
_entity_poly.pdbx_seq_one_letter_code
_entity_poly.pdbx_strand_id
1 'polypeptide(L)'
;GVVVSNATLHNEDEIKRKDIRIGDIVKIERAGDVIPHVIEVDLNKRNRNSKPFSFPEKCPSCGSNTIKEFNKITKKFDAVRRCVNDGYDCDRIAVEKIKHFISKEALNIDGLGKKVVEKFWDLGLIKKPQDIFNLNYLEIKNLDGWGSLSADNLKKSIENSKKVSLQRFIYSIGIRHIGIENAKLISDNVNNVNHLI
;
A
#
# COMPACT_ATOMS: atom_id res chain seq x y z
N GLY A 1 -21.95 -24.15 2.98
CA GLY A 1 -21.82 -22.71 2.63
C GLY A 1 -20.72 -22.05 3.44
N VAL A 2 -20.11 -21.02 2.90
CA VAL A 2 -19.06 -20.22 3.57
C VAL A 2 -19.64 -18.85 3.86
N VAL A 3 -19.38 -18.32 5.06
CA VAL A 3 -19.74 -16.94 5.39
C VAL A 3 -18.76 -15.99 4.70
N VAL A 4 -19.29 -15.06 3.90
CA VAL A 4 -18.50 -14.05 3.20
C VAL A 4 -18.68 -12.71 3.90
N SER A 5 -17.64 -12.20 4.53
CA SER A 5 -17.66 -10.92 5.25
C SER A 5 -17.30 -9.73 4.36
N ASN A 6 -16.56 -9.96 3.28
CA ASN A 6 -16.08 -8.91 2.39
C ASN A 6 -16.22 -9.33 0.92
N ALA A 7 -16.74 -8.46 0.09
CA ALA A 7 -16.77 -8.58 -1.36
C ALA A 7 -16.19 -7.30 -1.99
N THR A 8 -15.45 -7.43 -3.07
CA THR A 8 -14.92 -6.24 -3.74
C THR A 8 -16.00 -5.47 -4.49
N LEU A 9 -15.91 -4.16 -4.43
CA LEU A 9 -16.69 -3.21 -5.24
C LEU A 9 -15.89 -2.73 -6.47
N HIS A 10 -14.71 -3.31 -6.70
CA HIS A 10 -13.74 -2.97 -7.73
C HIS A 10 -13.21 -1.54 -7.63
N ASN A 11 -13.98 -0.54 -8.06
CA ASN A 11 -13.59 0.86 -8.12
C ASN A 11 -14.81 1.80 -8.15
N GLU A 12 -14.55 3.11 -8.15
CA GLU A 12 -15.57 4.15 -8.19
C GLU A 12 -16.54 4.02 -9.38
N ASP A 13 -16.03 3.66 -10.57
CA ASP A 13 -16.83 3.58 -11.79
C ASP A 13 -17.82 2.42 -11.73
N GLU A 14 -17.40 1.27 -11.16
CA GLU A 14 -18.27 0.12 -10.92
C GLU A 14 -19.36 0.41 -9.88
N ILE A 15 -19.03 1.13 -8.81
CA ILE A 15 -20.00 1.58 -7.81
C ILE A 15 -21.06 2.45 -8.45
N LYS A 16 -20.65 3.42 -9.29
CA LYS A 16 -21.56 4.29 -10.03
C LYS A 16 -22.38 3.53 -11.07
N ARG A 17 -21.73 2.66 -11.84
CA ARG A 17 -22.40 1.87 -12.89
C ARG A 17 -23.50 0.96 -12.36
N LYS A 18 -23.25 0.34 -11.20
CA LYS A 18 -24.22 -0.55 -10.53
C LYS A 18 -25.14 0.19 -9.57
N ASP A 19 -24.98 1.50 -9.40
CA ASP A 19 -25.67 2.34 -8.40
C ASP A 19 -25.70 1.69 -7.01
N ILE A 20 -24.53 1.23 -6.54
CA ILE A 20 -24.43 0.58 -5.22
C ILE A 20 -24.52 1.64 -4.13
N ARG A 21 -25.42 1.44 -3.17
CA ARG A 21 -25.64 2.36 -2.05
C ARG A 21 -25.44 1.66 -0.70
N ILE A 22 -25.13 2.45 0.32
CA ILE A 22 -25.02 1.91 1.68
C ILE A 22 -26.38 1.36 2.12
N GLY A 23 -26.37 0.12 2.64
CA GLY A 23 -27.56 -0.60 3.09
C GLY A 23 -28.28 -1.40 2.00
N ASP A 24 -27.77 -1.43 0.76
CA ASP A 24 -28.32 -2.27 -0.29
C ASP A 24 -28.14 -3.77 0.01
N ILE A 25 -29.12 -4.55 -0.38
CA ILE A 25 -29.02 -6.00 -0.49
C ILE A 25 -28.43 -6.31 -1.87
N VAL A 26 -27.33 -7.05 -1.88
CA VAL A 26 -26.57 -7.32 -3.12
C VAL A 26 -26.42 -8.82 -3.35
N LYS A 27 -26.35 -9.20 -4.62
CA LYS A 27 -25.93 -10.52 -5.04
C LYS A 27 -24.42 -10.54 -5.22
N ILE A 28 -23.76 -11.48 -4.58
CA ILE A 28 -22.33 -11.68 -4.69
C ILE A 28 -22.02 -13.00 -5.40
N GLU A 29 -20.92 -13.03 -6.12
CA GLU A 29 -20.37 -14.23 -6.73
C GLU A 29 -18.93 -14.46 -6.27
N ARG A 30 -18.61 -15.73 -6.05
CA ARG A 30 -17.24 -16.21 -5.82
C ARG A 30 -16.98 -17.36 -6.77
N ALA A 31 -16.18 -17.13 -7.79
CA ALA A 31 -15.73 -18.17 -8.73
C ALA A 31 -14.41 -18.76 -8.23
N GLY A 32 -14.42 -20.01 -7.76
CA GLY A 32 -13.23 -20.69 -7.21
C GLY A 32 -12.59 -19.94 -6.03
N ASP A 33 -11.27 -19.80 -6.06
CA ASP A 33 -10.49 -19.05 -5.05
C ASP A 33 -10.37 -17.54 -5.36
N VAL A 34 -11.19 -17.05 -6.29
CA VAL A 34 -11.22 -15.63 -6.65
C VAL A 34 -11.94 -14.82 -5.56
N ILE A 35 -11.52 -13.57 -5.38
CA ILE A 35 -12.10 -12.62 -4.43
C ILE A 35 -13.59 -12.45 -4.74
N PRO A 36 -14.51 -12.64 -3.75
CA PRO A 36 -15.94 -12.39 -3.95
C PRO A 36 -16.18 -10.98 -4.44
N HIS A 37 -17.08 -10.81 -5.39
CA HIS A 37 -17.45 -9.50 -5.94
C HIS A 37 -18.96 -9.32 -6.03
N VAL A 38 -19.39 -8.05 -5.98
CA VAL A 38 -20.80 -7.68 -6.13
C VAL A 38 -21.17 -7.74 -7.61
N ILE A 39 -22.17 -8.56 -7.95
CA ILE A 39 -22.73 -8.66 -9.31
C ILE A 39 -23.76 -7.58 -9.52
N GLU A 40 -24.79 -7.54 -8.69
CA GLU A 40 -25.95 -6.69 -8.85
C GLU A 40 -26.57 -6.30 -7.50
N VAL A 41 -27.40 -5.27 -7.52
CA VAL A 41 -28.19 -4.79 -6.39
C VAL A 41 -29.62 -5.27 -6.54
N ASP A 42 -30.23 -5.80 -5.45
CA ASP A 42 -31.66 -6.09 -5.39
C ASP A 42 -32.45 -4.79 -5.17
N LEU A 43 -32.84 -4.16 -6.26
CA LEU A 43 -33.59 -2.88 -6.22
C LEU A 43 -34.93 -2.99 -5.53
N ASN A 44 -35.56 -4.18 -5.52
CA ASN A 44 -36.86 -4.39 -4.85
C ASN A 44 -36.76 -4.29 -3.31
N LYS A 45 -35.57 -4.55 -2.77
CA LYS A 45 -35.30 -4.50 -1.34
C LYS A 45 -34.55 -3.23 -0.91
N ARG A 46 -34.31 -2.32 -1.86
CA ARG A 46 -33.61 -1.05 -1.58
C ARG A 46 -34.46 -0.15 -0.68
N ASN A 47 -33.82 0.42 0.33
CA ASN A 47 -34.44 1.47 1.14
C ASN A 47 -34.70 2.72 0.25
N ARG A 48 -35.97 3.19 0.23
CA ARG A 48 -36.39 4.35 -0.56
C ARG A 48 -35.64 5.64 -0.21
N ASN A 49 -35.12 5.75 1.00
CA ASN A 49 -34.37 6.91 1.49
C ASN A 49 -32.85 6.79 1.25
N SER A 50 -32.38 5.69 0.65
CA SER A 50 -30.95 5.51 0.36
C SER A 50 -30.47 6.53 -0.68
N LYS A 51 -29.31 7.15 -0.41
CA LYS A 51 -28.70 8.13 -1.30
C LYS A 51 -27.61 7.47 -2.14
N PRO A 52 -27.36 7.92 -3.39
CA PRO A 52 -26.21 7.50 -4.17
C PRO A 52 -24.92 7.69 -3.38
N PHE A 53 -24.01 6.72 -3.48
CA PHE A 53 -22.71 6.83 -2.82
C PHE A 53 -21.85 7.90 -3.50
N SER A 54 -21.36 8.86 -2.72
CA SER A 54 -20.40 9.86 -3.17
C SER A 54 -19.01 9.45 -2.78
N PHE A 55 -18.13 9.27 -3.77
CA PHE A 55 -16.74 8.91 -3.51
C PHE A 55 -15.98 10.12 -2.94
N PRO A 56 -15.12 9.94 -1.90
CA PRO A 56 -14.45 11.05 -1.25
C PRO A 56 -13.55 11.84 -2.20
N GLU A 57 -13.75 13.15 -2.27
CA GLU A 57 -12.88 14.08 -3.00
C GLU A 57 -11.65 14.49 -2.18
N LYS A 58 -11.70 14.28 -0.88
CA LYS A 58 -10.61 14.53 0.06
C LYS A 58 -10.05 13.21 0.57
N CYS A 59 -8.72 13.17 0.71
CA CYS A 59 -8.05 12.02 1.31
C CYS A 59 -8.43 11.89 2.80
N PRO A 60 -8.94 10.74 3.24
CA PRO A 60 -9.36 10.57 4.63
C PRO A 60 -8.19 10.58 5.63
N SER A 61 -6.95 10.44 5.16
CA SER A 61 -5.76 10.46 6.01
C SER A 61 -5.16 11.86 6.17
N CYS A 62 -4.96 12.59 5.08
CA CYS A 62 -4.26 13.88 5.13
C CYS A 62 -5.12 15.09 4.72
N GLY A 63 -6.40 14.89 4.35
CA GLY A 63 -7.31 15.96 3.94
C GLY A 63 -7.05 16.58 2.56
N SER A 64 -5.95 16.22 1.90
CA SER A 64 -5.62 16.72 0.56
C SER A 64 -6.58 16.21 -0.50
N ASN A 65 -6.62 16.85 -1.66
CA ASN A 65 -7.48 16.41 -2.76
C ASN A 65 -7.14 15.00 -3.23
N THR A 66 -8.13 14.33 -3.77
CA THR A 66 -7.95 13.06 -4.48
C THR A 66 -8.25 13.26 -5.96
N ILE A 67 -7.49 12.61 -6.82
CA ILE A 67 -7.62 12.73 -8.28
C ILE A 67 -7.66 11.35 -8.94
N LYS A 68 -8.29 11.29 -10.11
CA LYS A 68 -8.08 10.23 -11.10
C LYS A 68 -7.10 10.76 -12.14
N GLU A 69 -5.99 10.08 -12.33
CA GLU A 69 -4.98 10.51 -13.30
C GLU A 69 -5.46 10.26 -14.72
N PHE A 70 -5.15 11.20 -15.62
CA PHE A 70 -5.44 11.05 -17.03
C PHE A 70 -4.25 10.42 -17.75
N ASN A 71 -4.46 9.26 -18.35
CA ASN A 71 -3.45 8.59 -19.16
C ASN A 71 -3.46 9.18 -20.57
N LYS A 72 -2.40 9.88 -20.93
CA LYS A 72 -2.25 10.57 -22.23
C LYS A 72 -2.18 9.61 -23.43
N ILE A 73 -1.71 8.38 -23.21
CA ILE A 73 -1.59 7.35 -24.27
C ILE A 73 -2.96 6.75 -24.56
N THR A 74 -3.66 6.28 -23.53
CA THR A 74 -4.98 5.65 -23.69
C THR A 74 -6.13 6.65 -23.79
N LYS A 75 -5.86 7.95 -23.53
CA LYS A 75 -6.85 9.05 -23.46
C LYS A 75 -8.01 8.76 -22.50
N LYS A 76 -7.74 8.03 -21.41
CA LYS A 76 -8.72 7.67 -20.38
C LYS A 76 -8.22 8.04 -19.00
N PHE A 77 -9.16 8.30 -18.10
CA PHE A 77 -8.83 8.43 -16.69
C PHE A 77 -8.58 7.06 -16.04
N ASP A 78 -7.69 7.02 -15.06
CA ASP A 78 -7.51 5.85 -14.22
C ASP A 78 -8.83 5.49 -13.51
N ALA A 79 -9.09 4.19 -13.38
CA ALA A 79 -10.24 3.69 -12.60
C ALA A 79 -10.06 3.96 -11.09
N VAL A 80 -8.83 4.17 -10.65
CA VAL A 80 -8.48 4.35 -9.24
C VAL A 80 -8.25 5.82 -8.91
N ARG A 81 -8.96 6.32 -7.91
CA ARG A 81 -8.76 7.64 -7.31
C ARG A 81 -7.59 7.59 -6.32
N ARG A 82 -6.71 8.58 -6.33
CA ARG A 82 -5.53 8.66 -5.47
C ARG A 82 -5.42 10.02 -4.80
N CYS A 83 -4.77 10.03 -3.63
CA CYS A 83 -4.35 11.26 -2.98
C CYS A 83 -3.31 11.99 -3.84
N VAL A 84 -3.38 13.31 -3.94
CA VAL A 84 -2.37 14.12 -4.64
C VAL A 84 -1.00 14.11 -3.96
N ASN A 85 -0.97 13.82 -2.65
CA ASN A 85 0.27 13.65 -1.89
C ASN A 85 0.73 12.19 -2.00
N ASP A 86 1.42 11.85 -3.08
CA ASP A 86 1.93 10.50 -3.34
C ASP A 86 3.31 10.22 -2.71
N GLY A 87 3.90 11.23 -2.04
CA GLY A 87 5.17 11.17 -1.32
C GLY A 87 5.03 10.68 0.13
N TYR A 88 5.71 11.40 1.04
CA TYR A 88 5.70 11.15 2.48
C TYR A 88 4.85 12.15 3.27
N ASP A 89 4.12 13.03 2.59
CA ASP A 89 3.26 14.05 3.19
C ASP A 89 1.85 13.54 3.53
N CYS A 90 1.55 12.31 3.13
CA CYS A 90 0.35 11.60 3.53
C CYS A 90 0.77 10.37 4.35
N ASP A 91 0.50 10.38 5.65
CA ASP A 91 0.92 9.34 6.59
C ASP A 91 0.58 7.93 6.11
N ARG A 92 -0.63 7.74 5.59
CA ARG A 92 -1.06 6.42 5.09
C ARG A 92 -0.21 5.95 3.92
N ILE A 93 0.08 6.84 2.97
CA ILE A 93 0.91 6.51 1.80
C ILE A 93 2.36 6.29 2.24
N ALA A 94 2.89 7.15 3.11
CA ALA A 94 4.25 7.03 3.63
C ALA A 94 4.48 5.70 4.35
N VAL A 95 3.57 5.31 5.23
CA VAL A 95 3.63 4.02 5.94
C VAL A 95 3.60 2.84 4.96
N GLU A 96 2.72 2.86 3.95
CA GLU A 96 2.68 1.79 2.96
C GLU A 96 3.94 1.75 2.07
N LYS A 97 4.53 2.90 1.72
CA LYS A 97 5.83 2.96 1.02
C LYS A 97 6.95 2.36 1.87
N ILE A 98 6.99 2.64 3.17
CA ILE A 98 7.97 2.06 4.10
C ILE A 98 7.77 0.54 4.22
N LYS A 99 6.52 0.08 4.34
CA LYS A 99 6.21 -1.37 4.36
C LYS A 99 6.65 -2.07 3.07
N HIS A 100 6.48 -1.42 1.92
CA HIS A 100 6.97 -1.93 0.66
C HIS A 100 8.50 -2.01 0.65
N PHE A 101 9.17 -0.92 1.07
CA PHE A 101 10.64 -0.83 1.11
C PHE A 101 11.30 -1.95 1.91
N ILE A 102 10.68 -2.37 3.03
CA ILE A 102 11.22 -3.42 3.90
C ILE A 102 10.74 -4.83 3.53
N SER A 103 9.85 -4.97 2.56
CA SER A 103 9.21 -6.25 2.21
C SER A 103 10.23 -7.31 1.78
N LYS A 104 9.79 -8.58 1.78
CA LYS A 104 10.62 -9.74 1.44
C LYS A 104 11.26 -9.63 0.06
N GLU A 105 10.53 -9.12 -0.90
CA GLU A 105 10.96 -8.94 -2.30
C GLU A 105 11.84 -7.69 -2.48
N ALA A 106 11.75 -6.73 -1.55
CA ALA A 106 12.57 -5.51 -1.50
C ALA A 106 13.83 -5.71 -0.63
N LEU A 107 13.99 -4.97 0.45
CA LEU A 107 15.19 -5.06 1.30
C LEU A 107 15.19 -6.25 2.27
N ASN A 108 14.05 -6.91 2.46
CA ASN A 108 13.89 -8.09 3.31
C ASN A 108 14.42 -7.87 4.74
N ILE A 109 13.87 -6.88 5.43
CA ILE A 109 14.30 -6.55 6.79
C ILE A 109 13.46 -7.35 7.80
N ASP A 110 14.03 -8.43 8.31
CA ASP A 110 13.41 -9.23 9.36
C ASP A 110 13.32 -8.46 10.68
N GLY A 111 12.23 -8.67 11.42
CA GLY A 111 11.95 -7.95 12.66
C GLY A 111 11.23 -6.61 12.47
N LEU A 112 11.20 -6.06 11.25
CA LEU A 112 10.48 -4.83 10.91
C LEU A 112 9.19 -5.17 10.17
N GLY A 113 8.29 -5.95 10.80
CA GLY A 113 7.01 -6.32 10.21
C GLY A 113 6.05 -5.14 10.09
N LYS A 114 4.94 -5.32 9.35
CA LYS A 114 3.96 -4.25 9.06
C LYS A 114 3.48 -3.50 10.31
N LYS A 115 3.16 -4.21 11.40
CA LYS A 115 2.73 -3.61 12.67
C LYS A 115 3.85 -2.85 13.38
N VAL A 116 5.08 -3.32 13.26
CA VAL A 116 6.25 -2.64 13.82
C VAL A 116 6.51 -1.33 13.10
N VAL A 117 6.38 -1.31 11.75
CA VAL A 117 6.48 -0.06 10.97
C VAL A 117 5.43 0.95 11.43
N GLU A 118 4.16 0.53 11.61
CA GLU A 118 3.10 1.41 12.11
C GLU A 118 3.45 1.96 13.50
N LYS A 119 3.87 1.10 14.44
CA LYS A 119 4.29 1.52 15.78
C LYS A 119 5.46 2.49 15.75
N PHE A 120 6.48 2.23 14.91
CA PHE A 120 7.65 3.09 14.79
C PHE A 120 7.32 4.42 14.09
N TRP A 121 6.36 4.41 13.15
CA TRP A 121 5.81 5.63 12.58
C TRP A 121 5.12 6.50 13.63
N ASP A 122 4.23 5.91 14.43
CA ASP A 122 3.49 6.61 15.48
C ASP A 122 4.41 7.19 16.56
N LEU A 123 5.49 6.48 16.90
CA LEU A 123 6.53 6.94 17.82
C LEU A 123 7.50 7.97 17.20
N GLY A 124 7.39 8.26 15.90
CA GLY A 124 8.31 9.18 15.22
C GLY A 124 9.70 8.64 14.92
N LEU A 125 9.94 7.34 15.15
CA LEU A 125 11.25 6.69 14.92
C LEU A 125 11.55 6.51 13.44
N ILE A 126 10.53 6.35 12.59
CA ILE A 126 10.64 6.20 11.14
C ILE A 126 9.59 7.09 10.48
N LYS A 127 10.02 8.06 9.68
CA LYS A 127 9.17 8.90 8.82
C LYS A 127 9.53 8.77 7.34
N LYS A 128 10.73 8.31 7.04
CA LYS A 128 11.26 8.07 5.69
C LYS A 128 12.08 6.77 5.67
N PRO A 129 12.28 6.13 4.51
CA PRO A 129 13.05 4.88 4.42
C PRO A 129 14.46 4.97 4.99
N GLN A 130 15.15 6.10 4.83
CA GLN A 130 16.49 6.28 5.35
C GLN A 130 16.58 6.29 6.87
N ASP A 131 15.50 6.60 7.59
CA ASP A 131 15.48 6.61 9.05
C ASP A 131 15.68 5.19 9.62
N ILE A 132 15.31 4.17 8.84
CA ILE A 132 15.51 2.76 9.20
C ILE A 132 16.99 2.47 9.49
N PHE A 133 17.89 3.09 8.73
CA PHE A 133 19.34 2.88 8.87
C PHE A 133 19.97 3.69 10.01
N ASN A 134 19.19 4.59 10.64
CA ASN A 134 19.61 5.48 11.71
C ASN A 134 18.89 5.20 13.04
N LEU A 135 18.23 4.05 13.18
CA LEU A 135 17.46 3.71 14.36
C LEU A 135 18.33 3.63 15.62
N ASN A 136 17.82 4.19 16.73
CA ASN A 136 18.45 4.08 18.05
C ASN A 136 18.05 2.76 18.73
N TYR A 137 18.90 1.77 18.66
CA TYR A 137 18.63 0.43 19.24
C TYR A 137 18.60 0.43 20.78
N LEU A 138 19.21 1.42 21.46
CA LEU A 138 19.10 1.59 22.91
C LEU A 138 17.69 2.07 23.30
N GLU A 139 17.06 2.87 22.48
CA GLU A 139 15.67 3.27 22.66
C GLU A 139 14.73 2.12 22.35
N ILE A 140 14.92 1.45 21.21
CA ILE A 140 14.06 0.34 20.76
C ILE A 140 13.99 -0.78 21.80
N LYS A 141 15.11 -1.19 22.41
CA LYS A 141 15.11 -2.27 23.40
C LYS A 141 14.24 -2.01 24.64
N ASN A 142 13.94 -0.74 24.92
CA ASN A 142 13.14 -0.31 26.06
C ASN A 142 11.66 -0.13 25.69
N LEU A 143 11.27 -0.33 24.42
CA LEU A 143 9.87 -0.27 23.98
C LEU A 143 9.11 -1.51 24.45
N ASP A 144 7.82 -1.33 24.72
CA ASP A 144 6.93 -2.45 25.06
C ASP A 144 6.92 -3.52 23.96
N GLY A 145 7.12 -4.77 24.36
CA GLY A 145 7.26 -5.92 23.46
C GLY A 145 8.64 -6.08 22.82
N TRP A 146 9.62 -5.27 23.20
CA TRP A 146 11.01 -5.35 22.76
C TRP A 146 11.95 -5.73 23.91
N GLY A 147 13.15 -6.19 23.56
CA GLY A 147 14.22 -6.51 24.47
C GLY A 147 15.55 -6.48 23.72
N SER A 148 16.66 -6.73 24.42
CA SER A 148 17.99 -6.70 23.80
C SER A 148 18.10 -7.63 22.59
N LEU A 149 17.59 -8.87 22.70
CA LEU A 149 17.67 -9.84 21.60
C LEU A 149 16.92 -9.40 20.35
N SER A 150 15.70 -8.88 20.49
CA SER A 150 14.90 -8.40 19.33
C SER A 150 15.52 -7.16 18.69
N ALA A 151 16.05 -6.24 19.50
CA ALA A 151 16.73 -5.05 19.00
C ALA A 151 18.03 -5.40 18.27
N ASP A 152 18.83 -6.36 18.81
CA ASP A 152 20.06 -6.84 18.17
C ASP A 152 19.78 -7.59 16.87
N ASN A 153 18.72 -8.41 16.82
CA ASN A 153 18.30 -9.11 15.61
C ASN A 153 17.85 -8.11 14.52
N LEU A 154 17.06 -7.10 14.90
CA LEU A 154 16.67 -6.04 13.98
C LEU A 154 17.90 -5.30 13.44
N LYS A 155 18.86 -4.94 14.30
CA LYS A 155 20.10 -4.30 13.88
C LYS A 155 20.87 -5.14 12.86
N LYS A 156 21.05 -6.44 13.14
CA LYS A 156 21.72 -7.36 12.20
C LYS A 156 20.99 -7.45 10.86
N SER A 157 19.66 -7.52 10.90
CA SER A 157 18.84 -7.59 9.67
C SER A 157 18.98 -6.33 8.84
N ILE A 158 18.96 -5.14 9.46
CA ILE A 158 19.17 -3.86 8.77
C ILE A 158 20.58 -3.78 8.17
N GLU A 159 21.62 -4.20 8.90
CA GLU A 159 22.97 -4.23 8.34
C GLU A 159 23.10 -5.17 7.13
N ASN A 160 22.47 -6.35 7.20
CA ASN A 160 22.45 -7.28 6.08
C ASN A 160 21.70 -6.71 4.86
N SER A 161 20.62 -5.95 5.07
CA SER A 161 19.81 -5.35 4.02
C SER A 161 20.57 -4.28 3.21
N LYS A 162 21.67 -3.76 3.71
CA LYS A 162 22.53 -2.82 2.96
C LYS A 162 23.24 -3.46 1.76
N LYS A 163 23.26 -4.79 1.67
CA LYS A 163 23.90 -5.57 0.60
C LYS A 163 22.87 -6.30 -0.25
N VAL A 164 21.96 -5.55 -0.84
CA VAL A 164 20.95 -6.10 -1.78
C VAL A 164 21.39 -5.92 -3.24
N SER A 165 20.84 -6.75 -4.13
CA SER A 165 21.05 -6.59 -5.57
C SER A 165 20.44 -5.27 -6.09
N LEU A 166 20.96 -4.75 -7.21
CA LEU A 166 20.42 -3.55 -7.85
C LEU A 166 18.94 -3.70 -8.21
N GLN A 167 18.53 -4.87 -8.69
CA GLN A 167 17.13 -5.20 -8.96
C GLN A 167 16.25 -4.97 -7.72
N ARG A 168 16.64 -5.53 -6.56
CA ARG A 168 15.88 -5.41 -5.31
C ARG A 168 15.87 -3.96 -4.80
N PHE A 169 16.96 -3.25 -4.95
CA PHE A 169 17.04 -1.84 -4.62
C PHE A 169 16.07 -1.01 -5.47
N ILE A 170 16.08 -1.18 -6.80
CA ILE A 170 15.15 -0.48 -7.71
C ILE A 170 13.70 -0.79 -7.35
N TYR A 171 13.38 -2.07 -7.11
CA TYR A 171 12.05 -2.46 -6.68
C TYR A 171 11.65 -1.83 -5.35
N SER A 172 12.58 -1.77 -4.38
CA SER A 172 12.32 -1.23 -3.04
C SER A 172 11.91 0.25 -3.02
N ILE A 173 12.38 1.04 -3.99
CA ILE A 173 12.03 2.46 -4.13
C ILE A 173 10.52 2.65 -4.36
N GLY A 174 9.85 1.62 -4.91
CA GLY A 174 8.40 1.65 -5.13
C GLY A 174 7.97 2.61 -6.23
N ILE A 175 8.78 2.74 -7.28
CA ILE A 175 8.43 3.55 -8.46
C ILE A 175 7.20 2.92 -9.12
N ARG A 176 6.20 3.76 -9.39
CA ARG A 176 4.95 3.32 -9.98
C ARG A 176 5.18 2.64 -11.33
N HIS A 177 4.50 1.53 -11.57
CA HIS A 177 4.63 0.65 -12.73
C HIS A 177 5.97 -0.10 -12.85
N ILE A 178 6.87 0.03 -11.87
CA ILE A 178 8.09 -0.77 -11.80
C ILE A 178 7.89 -1.89 -10.77
N GLY A 179 7.36 -3.03 -11.24
CA GLY A 179 7.33 -4.28 -10.50
C GLY A 179 8.66 -5.03 -10.54
N ILE A 180 8.70 -6.23 -9.97
CA ILE A 180 9.93 -7.06 -9.87
C ILE A 180 10.55 -7.30 -11.25
N GLU A 181 9.76 -7.63 -12.27
CA GLU A 181 10.24 -7.90 -13.62
C GLU A 181 10.84 -6.66 -14.29
N ASN A 182 10.16 -5.50 -14.18
CA ASN A 182 10.69 -4.25 -14.72
C ASN A 182 11.95 -3.80 -13.98
N ALA A 183 12.02 -3.99 -12.65
CA ALA A 183 13.22 -3.71 -11.88
C ALA A 183 14.40 -4.59 -12.33
N LYS A 184 14.13 -5.87 -12.67
CA LYS A 184 15.12 -6.77 -13.25
C LYS A 184 15.60 -6.29 -14.61
N LEU A 185 14.68 -5.98 -15.53
CA LEU A 185 15.04 -5.46 -16.86
C LEU A 185 15.92 -4.20 -16.77
N ILE A 186 15.59 -3.28 -15.85
CA ILE A 186 16.40 -2.08 -15.62
C ILE A 186 17.77 -2.48 -15.10
N SER A 187 17.85 -3.34 -14.08
CA SER A 187 19.14 -3.75 -13.49
C SER A 187 20.04 -4.50 -14.46
N ASP A 188 19.48 -5.25 -15.40
CA ASP A 188 20.23 -5.98 -16.43
C ASP A 188 20.83 -5.03 -17.50
N ASN A 189 20.26 -3.83 -17.67
CA ASN A 189 20.72 -2.82 -18.61
C ASN A 189 21.56 -1.69 -17.99
N VAL A 190 21.73 -1.71 -16.66
CA VAL A 190 22.42 -0.67 -15.90
C VAL A 190 23.44 -1.31 -14.97
N ASN A 191 24.72 -0.99 -15.15
CA ASN A 191 25.79 -1.65 -14.40
C ASN A 191 25.87 -1.26 -12.91
N ASN A 192 25.35 -0.09 -12.53
CA ASN A 192 25.36 0.40 -11.15
C ASN A 192 24.35 1.54 -10.96
N VAL A 193 24.12 1.93 -9.70
CA VAL A 193 23.17 3.00 -9.31
C VAL A 193 23.51 4.35 -9.96
N ASN A 194 24.79 4.66 -10.19
CA ASN A 194 25.19 5.95 -10.77
C ASN A 194 24.74 6.12 -12.22
N HIS A 195 24.38 5.03 -12.91
CA HIS A 195 23.82 5.08 -14.26
C HIS A 195 22.29 5.26 -14.25
N LEU A 196 21.65 5.30 -13.07
CA LEU A 196 20.22 5.57 -12.93
C LEU A 196 19.92 7.05 -12.69
N ILE A 197 20.93 7.85 -12.40
CA ILE A 197 20.89 9.28 -12.12
C ILE A 197 21.33 10.03 -13.38
#